data_5ee05ae72d26d609e4ef8629c7e7cafb
#
_entry.id   5ee05ae72d26d609e4ef8629c7e7cafb
#
_cell.length_a   1.000
_cell.length_b   1.000
_cell.length_c   1.000
_cell.angle_alpha   90.00
_cell.angle_beta   90.00
_cell.angle_gamma   90.00
#
_symmetry.space_group_name_H-M   'P 1'
#
loop_
_entity.id
_entity.type
_entity.pdbx_description
1 polymer ?
#
loop_
_entity_poly.entity_id
_entity_poly.type
_entity_poly.pdbx_seq_one_letter_code
_entity_poly.pdbx_strand_id
1 'polypeptide(L)'
;MGLFKKKREPKEELKQNLEEKAEFQNLYQIYLLFEEKPVKPEAGIIHTALEETFGAIDIVSPSPALTSFAVKKYLAQFKDGALPPQVVMGDVQEFKQDSIDAFSRSQLWDVADGDALLERCRYEIFLFDMMAAVLEYKERCEMMMDWMETAVRLFPDCTAVWIKPAGKLFTADQIREHKIPREDRFIYFGVNARLFNISGSDDKVVDTLGLYAIGLPDVQYHFRGLEPQAVVNHAYNVASYLYAADAPVKSGETIDGIADGRMSREVQWRCQYEDALIQPVRVVMDICPGEYAAGHRAVSYTHLTLPTSDLV
;
A
#
# COMPACT_ATOMS: atom_id res chain seq x y z
N MET A 1 -14.53 1.20 49.08
CA MET A 1 -14.31 0.50 47.81
C MET A 1 -14.07 1.57 46.74
N GLY A 2 -12.82 1.96 46.51
CA GLY A 2 -12.47 3.07 45.64
C GLY A 2 -12.36 2.55 44.19
N LEU A 3 -13.21 3.06 43.31
CA LEU A 3 -13.11 2.86 41.87
C LEU A 3 -11.87 3.66 41.38
N PHE A 4 -10.78 2.95 41.05
CA PHE A 4 -9.66 3.52 40.29
C PHE A 4 -10.17 3.78 38.85
N LYS A 5 -10.54 5.04 38.56
CA LYS A 5 -10.63 5.51 37.18
C LYS A 5 -9.23 5.43 36.59
N LYS A 6 -8.96 4.45 35.72
CA LYS A 6 -7.79 4.49 34.83
C LYS A 6 -7.81 5.85 34.13
N LYS A 7 -6.83 6.71 34.39
CA LYS A 7 -6.57 7.90 33.57
C LYS A 7 -6.33 7.38 32.16
N ARG A 8 -7.20 7.76 31.21
CA ARG A 8 -6.89 7.60 29.80
C ARG A 8 -5.64 8.40 29.53
N GLU A 9 -4.59 7.74 29.06
CA GLU A 9 -3.42 8.43 28.52
C GLU A 9 -3.87 9.35 27.38
N PRO A 10 -3.30 10.56 27.25
CA PRO A 10 -3.61 11.43 26.14
C PRO A 10 -3.28 10.69 24.84
N LYS A 11 -4.24 10.60 23.94
CA LYS A 11 -4.02 10.02 22.60
C LYS A 11 -2.94 10.84 21.92
N GLU A 12 -1.91 10.20 21.42
CA GLU A 12 -0.85 10.84 20.67
C GLU A 12 -1.44 11.49 19.41
N GLU A 13 -1.22 12.79 19.28
CA GLU A 13 -1.77 13.58 18.19
C GLU A 13 -0.80 13.51 17.00
N LEU A 14 -1.27 12.94 15.89
CA LEU A 14 -0.50 12.85 14.65
C LEU A 14 -0.66 14.16 13.87
N LYS A 15 0.46 14.81 13.56
CA LYS A 15 0.48 16.00 12.70
C LYS A 15 0.66 15.58 11.25
N GLN A 16 -0.22 16.06 10.39
CA GLN A 16 -0.14 15.87 8.95
C GLN A 16 0.81 16.87 8.28
N ASN A 17 1.49 16.41 7.23
CA ASN A 17 2.18 17.25 6.26
C ASN A 17 1.40 17.24 4.93
N LEU A 18 0.52 18.22 4.72
CA LEU A 18 -0.28 18.33 3.50
C LEU A 18 0.49 18.94 2.31
N GLU A 19 1.77 19.29 2.48
CA GLU A 19 2.66 19.64 1.37
C GLU A 19 3.23 18.39 0.68
N GLU A 20 3.21 17.25 1.38
CA GLU A 20 3.64 15.97 0.83
C GLU A 20 2.62 15.48 -0.21
N LYS A 21 3.08 15.34 -1.45
CA LYS A 21 2.27 14.85 -2.57
C LYS A 21 2.70 13.46 -2.99
N ALA A 22 1.73 12.65 -3.36
CA ALA A 22 1.96 11.35 -3.97
C ALA A 22 1.39 11.34 -5.39
N GLU A 23 2.25 10.95 -6.33
CA GLU A 23 1.94 10.86 -7.75
C GLU A 23 2.28 9.46 -8.26
N PHE A 24 1.87 9.17 -9.49
CA PHE A 24 2.23 7.94 -10.18
C PHE A 24 3.71 7.60 -10.01
N GLN A 25 4.00 6.37 -9.61
CA GLN A 25 5.37 5.95 -9.34
C GLN A 25 6.03 5.40 -10.60
N ASN A 26 7.03 6.12 -11.13
CA ASN A 26 7.84 5.61 -12.25
C ASN A 26 8.66 4.37 -11.87
N LEU A 27 8.99 4.21 -10.59
CA LEU A 27 9.64 3.05 -9.99
C LEU A 27 8.77 2.56 -8.84
N TYR A 28 8.23 1.34 -8.92
CA TYR A 28 7.47 0.75 -7.82
C TYR A 28 8.44 0.17 -6.79
N GLN A 29 8.34 0.60 -5.54
CA GLN A 29 9.37 0.40 -4.52
C GLN A 29 8.94 -0.60 -3.44
N ILE A 30 9.74 -1.66 -3.27
CA ILE A 30 9.57 -2.66 -2.21
C ILE A 30 10.91 -2.82 -1.48
N TYR A 31 10.90 -2.96 -0.17
CA TYR A 31 12.08 -3.17 0.64
C TYR A 31 11.98 -4.50 1.37
N LEU A 32 13.00 -5.33 1.24
CA LEU A 32 13.21 -6.48 2.11
C LEU A 32 14.00 -6.03 3.32
N LEU A 33 13.54 -6.33 4.53
CA LEU A 33 14.14 -5.91 5.79
C LEU A 33 14.71 -7.11 6.53
N PHE A 34 15.87 -6.91 7.20
CA PHE A 34 16.63 -7.97 7.85
C PHE A 34 17.13 -7.53 9.22
N GLU A 35 17.17 -8.47 10.19
CA GLU A 35 17.78 -8.24 11.50
C GLU A 35 19.31 -8.29 11.42
N GLU A 36 19.84 -9.25 10.66
CA GLU A 36 21.28 -9.44 10.42
C GLU A 36 21.61 -9.10 8.97
N LYS A 37 22.88 -8.80 8.68
CA LYS A 37 23.32 -8.44 7.33
C LYS A 37 23.19 -9.65 6.40
N PRO A 38 22.27 -9.63 5.42
CA PRO A 38 22.08 -10.74 4.52
C PRO A 38 23.25 -10.87 3.52
N VAL A 39 23.40 -12.07 2.97
CA VAL A 39 24.30 -12.30 1.84
C VAL A 39 23.48 -12.23 0.56
N LYS A 40 23.72 -11.19 -0.26
CA LYS A 40 23.06 -11.06 -1.57
C LYS A 40 23.49 -12.19 -2.49
N PRO A 41 22.55 -12.97 -3.08
CA PRO A 41 22.89 -14.01 -4.03
C PRO A 41 23.59 -13.46 -5.29
N GLU A 42 24.45 -14.26 -5.90
CA GLU A 42 25.05 -13.92 -7.20
C GLU A 42 23.97 -13.82 -8.28
N ALA A 43 24.24 -12.99 -9.31
CA ALA A 43 23.29 -12.74 -10.40
C ALA A 43 22.78 -14.03 -11.07
N GLY A 44 23.63 -15.09 -11.19
CA GLY A 44 23.22 -16.37 -11.76
C GLY A 44 22.18 -17.12 -10.93
N ILE A 45 22.25 -17.03 -9.59
CA ILE A 45 21.26 -17.65 -8.69
C ILE A 45 19.93 -16.90 -8.81
N ILE A 46 19.98 -15.56 -8.81
CA ILE A 46 18.78 -14.74 -8.97
C ILE A 46 18.13 -15.00 -10.33
N HIS A 47 18.94 -15.09 -11.39
CA HIS A 47 18.48 -15.39 -12.76
C HIS A 47 17.70 -16.71 -12.80
N THR A 48 18.24 -17.79 -12.22
CA THR A 48 17.57 -19.09 -12.20
C THR A 48 16.20 -19.00 -11.50
N ALA A 49 16.12 -18.34 -10.35
CA ALA A 49 14.86 -18.16 -9.63
C ALA A 49 13.84 -17.31 -10.42
N LEU A 50 14.31 -16.32 -11.17
CA LEU A 50 13.47 -15.51 -12.04
C LEU A 50 12.99 -16.28 -13.27
N GLU A 51 13.83 -17.15 -13.86
CA GLU A 51 13.40 -18.03 -14.98
C GLU A 51 12.27 -18.97 -14.56
N GLU A 52 12.31 -19.51 -13.34
CA GLU A 52 11.24 -20.34 -12.79
C GLU A 52 9.92 -19.56 -12.66
N THR A 53 10.00 -18.26 -12.38
CA THR A 53 8.82 -17.41 -12.14
C THR A 53 8.27 -16.79 -13.43
N PHE A 54 9.15 -16.25 -14.27
CA PHE A 54 8.79 -15.43 -15.44
C PHE A 54 9.02 -16.12 -16.78
N GLY A 55 9.76 -17.23 -16.82
CA GLY A 55 10.23 -17.83 -18.05
C GLY A 55 11.49 -17.10 -18.56
N ALA A 56 11.52 -16.67 -19.82
CA ALA A 56 12.70 -16.08 -20.44
C ALA A 56 13.13 -14.75 -19.80
N ILE A 57 14.36 -14.75 -19.25
CA ILE A 57 15.00 -13.62 -18.58
C ILE A 57 16.39 -13.39 -19.18
N ASP A 58 16.82 -12.13 -19.30
CA ASP A 58 18.21 -11.79 -19.59
C ASP A 58 18.82 -11.02 -18.40
N ILE A 59 20.07 -11.35 -18.06
CA ILE A 59 20.84 -10.53 -17.11
C ILE A 59 21.27 -9.26 -17.85
N VAL A 60 20.80 -8.10 -17.37
CA VAL A 60 21.18 -6.79 -17.92
C VAL A 60 22.37 -6.22 -17.17
N SER A 61 22.35 -6.26 -15.84
CA SER A 61 23.48 -5.88 -15.00
C SER A 61 23.75 -6.97 -13.95
N PRO A 62 24.94 -7.57 -13.94
CA PRO A 62 25.36 -8.49 -12.88
C PRO A 62 26.01 -7.77 -11.68
N SER A 63 26.08 -6.44 -11.69
CA SER A 63 26.78 -5.67 -10.64
C SER A 63 26.15 -5.90 -9.26
N PRO A 64 26.94 -6.21 -8.22
CA PRO A 64 26.40 -6.35 -6.86
C PRO A 64 25.68 -5.09 -6.37
N ALA A 65 26.16 -3.90 -6.75
CA ALA A 65 25.53 -2.63 -6.37
C ALA A 65 24.12 -2.48 -6.95
N LEU A 66 23.90 -2.99 -8.16
CA LEU A 66 22.62 -2.93 -8.87
C LEU A 66 22.51 -4.11 -9.84
N THR A 67 21.84 -5.17 -9.41
CA THR A 67 21.59 -6.34 -10.25
C THR A 67 20.26 -6.19 -10.95
N SER A 68 20.20 -6.26 -12.27
CA SER A 68 18.97 -6.09 -13.04
C SER A 68 18.76 -7.15 -14.10
N PHE A 69 17.49 -7.48 -14.37
CA PHE A 69 17.05 -8.56 -15.24
C PHE A 69 15.91 -8.09 -16.14
N ALA A 70 16.03 -8.29 -17.43
CA ALA A 70 14.97 -8.02 -18.39
C ALA A 70 13.94 -9.15 -18.39
N VAL A 71 12.68 -8.84 -18.14
CA VAL A 71 11.58 -9.79 -18.08
C VAL A 71 10.89 -9.86 -19.45
N LYS A 72 11.28 -10.85 -20.28
CA LYS A 72 10.82 -10.95 -21.69
C LYS A 72 9.33 -11.29 -21.84
N LYS A 73 8.69 -11.72 -20.78
CA LYS A 73 7.25 -11.97 -20.74
C LYS A 73 6.42 -10.72 -21.07
N TYR A 74 6.95 -9.53 -20.73
CA TYR A 74 6.29 -8.25 -20.92
C TYR A 74 7.04 -7.37 -21.92
N LEU A 75 6.33 -6.47 -22.62
CA LEU A 75 6.92 -5.56 -23.60
C LEU A 75 6.43 -4.13 -23.33
N ALA A 76 7.33 -3.30 -22.82
CA ALA A 76 7.11 -1.87 -22.62
C ALA A 76 7.25 -1.13 -23.97
N GLN A 77 6.21 -0.42 -24.37
CA GLN A 77 6.12 0.30 -25.65
C GLN A 77 6.68 1.71 -25.49
N PHE A 78 7.65 2.08 -26.30
CA PHE A 78 8.23 3.43 -26.39
C PHE A 78 8.10 3.97 -27.81
N LYS A 79 8.40 5.25 -28.02
CA LYS A 79 8.32 5.88 -29.35
C LYS A 79 9.23 5.19 -30.38
N ASP A 80 10.39 4.71 -29.93
CA ASP A 80 11.45 4.17 -30.78
C ASP A 80 11.47 2.62 -30.79
N GLY A 81 10.45 1.98 -30.25
CA GLY A 81 10.33 0.52 -30.21
C GLY A 81 9.85 -0.03 -28.87
N ALA A 82 9.84 -1.36 -28.76
CA ALA A 82 9.44 -2.06 -27.55
C ALA A 82 10.65 -2.73 -26.90
N LEU A 83 10.73 -2.63 -25.56
CA LEU A 83 11.79 -3.25 -24.76
C LEU A 83 11.17 -4.00 -23.58
N PRO A 84 11.77 -5.12 -23.16
CA PRO A 84 11.36 -5.77 -21.91
C PRO A 84 11.59 -4.84 -20.72
N PRO A 85 10.63 -4.72 -19.79
CA PRO A 85 10.87 -4.07 -18.52
C PRO A 85 11.90 -4.86 -17.70
N GLN A 86 12.44 -4.23 -16.67
CA GLN A 86 13.42 -4.85 -15.80
C GLN A 86 12.92 -4.91 -14.36
N VAL A 87 13.23 -6.01 -13.69
CA VAL A 87 13.22 -6.12 -12.23
C VAL A 87 14.62 -5.91 -11.70
N VAL A 88 14.75 -5.16 -10.64
CA VAL A 88 16.05 -4.67 -10.13
C VAL A 88 16.16 -4.94 -8.64
N MET A 89 17.35 -5.38 -8.21
CA MET A 89 17.73 -5.57 -6.81
C MET A 89 18.94 -4.70 -6.49
N GLY A 90 18.79 -3.78 -5.55
CA GLY A 90 19.88 -2.98 -5.01
C GLY A 90 20.89 -3.80 -4.19
N ASP A 91 21.90 -3.13 -3.67
CA ASP A 91 22.83 -3.72 -2.71
C ASP A 91 22.22 -3.74 -1.29
N VAL A 92 22.85 -4.49 -0.41
CA VAL A 92 22.54 -4.48 1.03
C VAL A 92 22.91 -3.11 1.62
N GLN A 93 21.96 -2.44 2.22
CA GLN A 93 22.14 -1.16 2.89
C GLN A 93 21.77 -1.27 4.38
N GLU A 94 22.23 -0.32 5.19
CA GLU A 94 21.73 -0.15 6.56
C GLU A 94 20.31 0.42 6.51
N PHE A 95 19.38 -0.26 7.17
CA PHE A 95 18.02 0.22 7.34
C PHE A 95 17.97 1.37 8.34
N LYS A 96 17.44 2.50 7.92
CA LYS A 96 17.24 3.67 8.78
C LYS A 96 15.84 3.65 9.37
N GLN A 97 15.76 3.57 10.69
CA GLN A 97 14.49 3.49 11.42
C GLN A 97 13.54 4.67 11.14
N ASP A 98 14.08 5.86 10.88
CA ASP A 98 13.36 7.08 10.58
C ASP A 98 12.92 7.20 9.11
N SER A 99 13.28 6.24 8.26
CA SER A 99 12.81 6.19 6.87
C SER A 99 11.31 5.85 6.76
N ILE A 100 10.72 5.26 7.80
CA ILE A 100 9.29 5.04 7.95
C ILE A 100 8.81 5.93 9.09
N ASP A 101 8.10 6.99 8.76
CA ASP A 101 7.66 8.00 9.72
C ASP A 101 6.57 7.49 10.68
N ALA A 102 6.33 8.22 11.76
CA ALA A 102 5.34 7.87 12.76
C ALA A 102 3.91 7.79 12.18
N PHE A 103 3.61 8.59 11.15
CA PHE A 103 2.31 8.56 10.49
C PHE A 103 2.08 7.24 9.76
N SER A 104 3.05 6.80 8.96
CA SER A 104 3.03 5.49 8.27
C SER A 104 3.00 4.33 9.28
N ARG A 105 3.83 4.38 10.33
CA ARG A 105 3.86 3.36 11.40
C ARG A 105 2.52 3.19 12.10
N SER A 106 1.75 4.26 12.24
CA SER A 106 0.43 4.22 12.87
C SER A 106 -0.62 3.39 12.13
N GLN A 107 -0.33 2.98 10.88
CA GLN A 107 -1.26 2.28 9.99
C GLN A 107 -0.74 0.90 9.54
N LEU A 108 0.11 0.26 10.36
CA LEU A 108 0.68 -1.06 10.08
C LEU A 108 -0.24 -2.19 10.58
N TRP A 109 -1.43 -2.28 10.02
CA TRP A 109 -2.50 -3.20 10.47
C TRP A 109 -2.22 -4.67 10.23
N ASP A 110 -1.36 -5.00 9.25
CA ASP A 110 -1.13 -6.39 8.82
C ASP A 110 -0.14 -7.14 9.73
N VAL A 111 0.50 -6.45 10.67
CA VAL A 111 1.43 -7.03 11.65
C VAL A 111 1.01 -6.62 13.05
N ALA A 112 0.90 -7.59 13.96
CA ALA A 112 0.39 -7.35 15.33
C ALA A 112 1.23 -6.33 16.13
N ASP A 113 2.54 -6.27 15.91
CA ASP A 113 3.47 -5.31 16.51
C ASP A 113 4.49 -4.87 15.44
N GLY A 114 4.03 -3.96 14.56
CA GLY A 114 4.83 -3.45 13.44
C GLY A 114 6.04 -2.65 13.92
N ASP A 115 5.91 -1.88 14.99
CA ASP A 115 7.02 -1.09 15.55
C ASP A 115 8.12 -1.99 16.10
N ALA A 116 7.79 -2.99 16.92
CA ALA A 116 8.76 -3.94 17.43
C ALA A 116 9.44 -4.75 16.31
N LEU A 117 8.69 -5.07 15.23
CA LEU A 117 9.27 -5.74 14.06
C LEU A 117 10.29 -4.83 13.36
N LEU A 118 9.95 -3.57 13.11
CA LEU A 118 10.83 -2.60 12.48
C LEU A 118 12.06 -2.30 13.34
N GLU A 119 11.91 -2.19 14.67
CA GLU A 119 13.02 -1.93 15.61
C GLU A 119 14.10 -3.02 15.59
N ARG A 120 13.75 -4.25 15.26
CA ARG A 120 14.73 -5.35 15.11
C ARG A 120 15.50 -5.29 13.80
N CYS A 121 14.91 -4.73 12.74
CA CYS A 121 15.55 -4.66 11.43
C CYS A 121 16.72 -3.68 11.43
N ARG A 122 17.84 -4.08 10.83
CA ARG A 122 19.11 -3.33 10.74
C ARG A 122 19.55 -3.12 9.30
N TYR A 123 19.11 -3.95 8.38
CA TYR A 123 19.54 -3.94 6.98
C TYR A 123 18.32 -3.98 6.07
N GLU A 124 18.51 -3.48 4.85
CA GLU A 124 17.50 -3.51 3.81
C GLU A 124 18.09 -3.85 2.46
N ILE A 125 17.27 -4.40 1.58
CA ILE A 125 17.52 -4.55 0.15
C ILE A 125 16.37 -3.91 -0.59
N PHE A 126 16.69 -3.01 -1.49
CA PHE A 126 15.71 -2.29 -2.31
C PHE A 126 15.39 -3.06 -3.59
N LEU A 127 14.12 -3.35 -3.80
CA LEU A 127 13.56 -3.94 -5.01
C LEU A 127 12.73 -2.90 -5.76
N PHE A 128 12.88 -2.84 -7.08
CA PHE A 128 12.08 -1.94 -7.91
C PHE A 128 12.00 -2.42 -9.35
N ASP A 129 11.16 -1.76 -10.14
CA ASP A 129 11.06 -1.95 -11.59
C ASP A 129 11.76 -0.82 -12.35
N MET A 130 12.22 -1.12 -13.56
CA MET A 130 12.65 -0.11 -14.51
C MET A 130 11.94 -0.34 -15.85
N MET A 131 11.60 0.77 -16.54
CA MET A 131 10.93 0.75 -17.85
C MET A 131 9.53 0.11 -17.83
N ALA A 132 9.00 -0.24 -16.66
CA ALA A 132 7.68 -0.87 -16.49
C ALA A 132 6.53 0.14 -16.31
N ALA A 133 6.82 1.41 -16.12
CA ALA A 133 5.80 2.45 -15.92
C ALA A 133 4.84 2.63 -17.11
N VAL A 134 5.23 2.18 -18.30
CA VAL A 134 4.42 2.25 -19.52
C VAL A 134 3.70 0.94 -19.86
N LEU A 135 3.85 -0.09 -19.03
CA LEU A 135 3.03 -1.31 -19.14
C LEU A 135 1.57 -1.01 -18.80
N GLU A 136 0.69 -1.89 -19.23
CA GLU A 136 -0.64 -1.98 -18.65
C GLU A 136 -0.49 -2.20 -17.13
N TYR A 137 -1.23 -1.44 -16.31
CA TYR A 137 -0.97 -1.41 -14.86
C TYR A 137 -1.11 -2.77 -14.18
N LYS A 138 -2.03 -3.65 -14.64
CA LYS A 138 -2.18 -5.01 -14.09
C LYS A 138 -0.96 -5.89 -14.38
N GLU A 139 -0.40 -5.79 -15.59
CA GLU A 139 0.82 -6.51 -15.95
C GLU A 139 1.99 -6.06 -15.08
N ARG A 140 2.11 -4.74 -14.83
CA ARG A 140 3.11 -4.18 -13.94
C ARG A 140 2.94 -4.66 -12.50
N CYS A 141 1.71 -4.63 -11.99
CA CYS A 141 1.39 -5.11 -10.65
C CYS A 141 1.70 -6.60 -10.49
N GLU A 142 1.30 -7.43 -11.46
CA GLU A 142 1.60 -8.86 -11.47
C GLU A 142 3.11 -9.10 -11.46
N MET A 143 3.87 -8.40 -12.30
CA MET A 143 5.32 -8.49 -12.36
C MET A 143 5.97 -8.14 -11.02
N MET A 144 5.50 -7.08 -10.35
CA MET A 144 6.08 -6.65 -9.07
C MET A 144 5.73 -7.60 -7.92
N MET A 145 4.52 -8.18 -7.91
CA MET A 145 4.15 -9.20 -6.91
C MET A 145 4.97 -10.48 -7.12
N ASP A 146 5.10 -10.95 -8.35
CA ASP A 146 5.96 -12.10 -8.70
C ASP A 146 7.42 -11.85 -8.32
N TRP A 147 7.92 -10.61 -8.52
CA TRP A 147 9.28 -10.24 -8.13
C TRP A 147 9.47 -10.22 -6.62
N MET A 148 8.55 -9.63 -5.87
CA MET A 148 8.56 -9.61 -4.40
C MET A 148 8.62 -11.04 -3.83
N GLU A 149 7.71 -11.91 -4.25
CA GLU A 149 7.65 -13.30 -3.78
C GLU A 149 8.93 -14.08 -4.12
N THR A 150 9.47 -13.88 -5.33
CA THR A 150 10.72 -14.52 -5.75
C THR A 150 11.88 -14.03 -4.91
N ALA A 151 11.98 -12.73 -4.66
CA ALA A 151 13.02 -12.15 -3.83
C ALA A 151 12.94 -12.67 -2.38
N VAL A 152 11.76 -12.73 -1.78
CA VAL A 152 11.59 -13.29 -0.42
C VAL A 152 12.00 -14.77 -0.33
N ARG A 153 11.77 -15.56 -1.39
CA ARG A 153 12.27 -16.96 -1.45
C ARG A 153 13.80 -17.03 -1.53
N LEU A 154 14.45 -16.09 -2.20
CA LEU A 154 15.92 -16.01 -2.30
C LEU A 154 16.61 -15.68 -0.98
N PHE A 155 15.90 -15.07 -0.02
CA PHE A 155 16.42 -14.69 1.28
C PHE A 155 15.63 -15.38 2.41
N PRO A 156 16.01 -16.60 2.82
CA PRO A 156 15.32 -17.30 3.93
C PRO A 156 15.35 -16.52 5.25
N ASP A 157 16.36 -15.68 5.45
CA ASP A 157 16.59 -14.81 6.61
C ASP A 157 15.88 -13.44 6.50
N CYS A 158 15.11 -13.19 5.44
CA CYS A 158 14.27 -12.00 5.36
C CYS A 158 13.27 -11.98 6.51
N THR A 159 13.24 -10.88 7.26
CA THR A 159 12.38 -10.67 8.43
C THR A 159 11.04 -10.06 8.05
N ALA A 160 11.07 -9.00 7.24
CA ALA A 160 9.88 -8.27 6.86
C ALA A 160 9.98 -7.70 5.44
N VAL A 161 8.84 -7.32 4.88
CA VAL A 161 8.69 -6.65 3.58
C VAL A 161 7.93 -5.36 3.77
N TRP A 162 8.54 -4.24 3.38
CA TRP A 162 7.92 -2.92 3.37
C TRP A 162 7.54 -2.54 1.94
N ILE A 163 6.25 -2.37 1.69
CA ILE A 163 5.71 -1.93 0.40
C ILE A 163 5.46 -0.43 0.50
N LYS A 164 6.45 0.35 0.09
CA LYS A 164 6.52 1.78 0.32
C LYS A 164 5.33 2.56 -0.24
N PRO A 165 4.86 2.34 -1.49
CA PRO A 165 3.74 3.12 -2.04
C PRO A 165 2.44 2.94 -1.25
N ALA A 166 2.22 1.77 -0.68
CA ALA A 166 1.04 1.46 0.12
C ALA A 166 1.21 1.79 1.61
N GLY A 167 2.44 2.02 2.08
CA GLY A 167 2.70 2.14 3.50
C GLY A 167 2.35 0.85 4.26
N LYS A 168 2.63 -0.33 3.68
CA LYS A 168 2.29 -1.63 4.28
C LYS A 168 3.52 -2.42 4.67
N LEU A 169 3.43 -3.07 5.82
CA LEU A 169 4.45 -3.95 6.35
C LEU A 169 3.87 -5.36 6.49
N PHE A 170 4.63 -6.36 6.04
CA PHE A 170 4.33 -7.77 6.23
C PHE A 170 5.55 -8.48 6.80
N THR A 171 5.34 -9.55 7.56
CA THR A 171 6.43 -10.50 7.82
C THR A 171 6.78 -11.25 6.54
N ALA A 172 8.02 -11.69 6.40
CA ALA A 172 8.41 -12.50 5.24
C ALA A 172 7.62 -13.83 5.17
N ASP A 173 7.21 -14.37 6.31
CA ASP A 173 6.40 -15.60 6.35
C ASP A 173 4.98 -15.36 5.82
N GLN A 174 4.37 -14.19 6.08
CA GLN A 174 3.09 -13.83 5.44
C GLN A 174 3.20 -13.80 3.91
N ILE A 175 4.35 -13.37 3.37
CA ILE A 175 4.60 -13.40 1.91
C ILE A 175 4.85 -14.84 1.42
N ARG A 176 5.53 -15.69 2.17
CA ARG A 176 5.85 -17.09 1.78
C ARG A 176 4.63 -18.00 1.81
N GLU A 177 3.72 -17.78 2.76
CA GLU A 177 2.66 -18.72 3.11
C GLU A 177 1.27 -18.31 2.64
N HIS A 178 1.13 -17.10 2.04
CA HIS A 178 -0.18 -16.61 1.62
C HIS A 178 -0.84 -17.55 0.59
N LYS A 179 -2.17 -17.50 0.59
CA LYS A 179 -3.02 -18.22 -0.36
C LYS A 179 -3.92 -17.27 -1.15
N ILE A 180 -3.48 -16.02 -1.27
CA ILE A 180 -4.22 -14.99 -1.99
C ILE A 180 -4.23 -15.34 -3.48
N PRO A 181 -5.41 -15.35 -4.15
CA PRO A 181 -5.50 -15.55 -5.59
C PRO A 181 -4.65 -14.52 -6.35
N ARG A 182 -4.10 -14.94 -7.49
CA ARG A 182 -3.15 -14.11 -8.26
C ARG A 182 -3.70 -12.73 -8.61
N GLU A 183 -4.96 -12.68 -9.00
CA GLU A 183 -5.70 -11.48 -9.36
C GLU A 183 -5.91 -10.49 -8.19
N ASP A 184 -5.93 -10.99 -6.96
CA ASP A 184 -6.18 -10.19 -5.75
C ASP A 184 -4.89 -9.75 -5.04
N ARG A 185 -3.72 -10.31 -5.41
CA ARG A 185 -2.45 -10.07 -4.70
C ARG A 185 -2.08 -8.61 -4.61
N PHE A 186 -2.23 -7.85 -5.70
CA PHE A 186 -1.87 -6.44 -5.67
C PHE A 186 -2.75 -5.64 -4.70
N ILE A 187 -4.05 -5.89 -4.68
CA ILE A 187 -4.95 -5.22 -3.73
C ILE A 187 -4.58 -5.60 -2.30
N TYR A 188 -4.31 -6.87 -2.04
CA TYR A 188 -3.97 -7.33 -0.70
C TYR A 188 -2.64 -6.76 -0.21
N PHE A 189 -1.58 -6.82 -1.00
CA PHE A 189 -0.24 -6.38 -0.61
C PHE A 189 -0.01 -4.89 -0.88
N GLY A 190 -0.47 -4.38 -1.99
CA GLY A 190 -0.13 -3.06 -2.53
C GLY A 190 -1.14 -1.95 -2.23
N VAL A 191 -2.24 -2.22 -1.51
CA VAL A 191 -3.22 -1.21 -1.11
C VAL A 191 -3.49 -1.30 0.39
N ASN A 192 -3.34 -0.19 1.10
CA ASN A 192 -3.62 -0.06 2.53
C ASN A 192 -4.93 0.71 2.75
N ALA A 193 -5.87 0.17 3.53
CA ALA A 193 -7.01 0.94 4.01
C ALA A 193 -6.69 1.49 5.39
N ARG A 194 -6.62 2.82 5.50
CA ARG A 194 -6.20 3.54 6.71
C ARG A 194 -7.42 4.14 7.41
N LEU A 195 -7.39 4.21 8.74
CA LEU A 195 -8.46 4.75 9.55
C LEU A 195 -7.93 5.81 10.52
N PHE A 196 -8.53 6.98 10.50
CA PHE A 196 -8.17 8.11 11.37
C PHE A 196 -9.39 8.68 12.06
N ASN A 197 -9.23 9.08 13.33
CA ASN A 197 -10.20 9.93 14.02
C ASN A 197 -9.80 11.41 13.82
N ILE A 198 -10.78 12.27 13.64
CA ILE A 198 -10.57 13.72 13.57
C ILE A 198 -10.53 14.27 15.01
N SER A 199 -9.46 15.01 15.33
CA SER A 199 -9.29 15.60 16.65
C SER A 199 -10.41 16.60 16.94
N GLY A 200 -11.02 16.52 18.12
CA GLY A 200 -12.09 17.42 18.58
C GLY A 200 -13.48 17.14 18.01
N SER A 201 -13.67 16.04 17.26
CA SER A 201 -15.00 15.61 16.78
C SER A 201 -15.16 14.08 16.88
N ASP A 202 -16.38 13.59 16.57
CA ASP A 202 -16.66 12.16 16.40
C ASP A 202 -16.46 11.70 14.95
N ASP A 203 -15.95 12.58 14.10
CA ASP A 203 -15.73 12.28 12.69
C ASP A 203 -14.55 11.34 12.50
N LYS A 204 -14.65 10.54 11.46
CA LYS A 204 -13.61 9.61 11.03
C LYS A 204 -13.34 9.78 9.54
N VAL A 205 -12.10 9.49 9.17
CA VAL A 205 -11.71 9.34 7.77
C VAL A 205 -11.20 7.93 7.56
N VAL A 206 -11.70 7.27 6.54
CA VAL A 206 -11.12 6.06 5.97
C VAL A 206 -10.63 6.42 4.58
N ASP A 207 -9.41 6.07 4.25
CA ASP A 207 -8.91 6.17 2.88
C ASP A 207 -8.14 4.90 2.48
N THR A 208 -7.91 4.73 1.18
CA THR A 208 -6.92 3.76 0.70
C THR A 208 -5.65 4.47 0.28
N LEU A 209 -4.52 3.77 0.35
CA LEU A 209 -3.22 4.24 -0.11
C LEU A 209 -2.54 3.14 -0.93
N GLY A 210 -2.19 3.43 -2.18
CA GLY A 210 -1.48 2.49 -3.05
C GLY A 210 -1.92 2.49 -4.50
N LEU A 211 -3.18 2.72 -4.81
CA LEU A 211 -3.68 2.79 -6.18
C LEU A 211 -3.06 3.94 -6.98
N TYR A 212 -2.78 5.07 -6.33
CA TYR A 212 -2.12 6.22 -6.96
C TYR A 212 -0.79 5.83 -7.64
N ALA A 213 -0.06 4.88 -7.06
CA ALA A 213 1.26 4.46 -7.54
C ALA A 213 1.21 3.80 -8.93
N ILE A 214 0.05 3.29 -9.31
CA ILE A 214 -0.22 2.66 -10.60
C ILE A 214 -1.11 3.50 -11.52
N GLY A 215 -1.40 4.75 -11.14
CA GLY A 215 -2.18 5.70 -11.93
C GLY A 215 -3.69 5.61 -11.75
N LEU A 216 -4.16 4.86 -10.75
CA LEU A 216 -5.57 4.81 -10.38
C LEU A 216 -5.85 5.70 -9.16
N PRO A 217 -7.06 6.23 -9.00
CA PRO A 217 -7.43 6.97 -7.80
C PRO A 217 -7.54 6.05 -6.59
N ASP A 218 -7.07 6.52 -5.45
CA ASP A 218 -7.40 5.92 -4.17
C ASP A 218 -8.85 6.27 -3.77
N VAL A 219 -9.35 5.70 -2.67
CA VAL A 219 -10.72 5.88 -2.20
C VAL A 219 -10.70 6.63 -0.88
N GLN A 220 -11.72 7.46 -0.61
CA GLN A 220 -11.82 8.22 0.65
C GLN A 220 -13.26 8.30 1.13
N TYR A 221 -13.43 8.27 2.45
CA TYR A 221 -14.68 8.50 3.17
C TYR A 221 -14.44 9.45 4.32
N HIS A 222 -15.27 10.48 4.46
CA HIS A 222 -15.35 11.29 5.65
C HIS A 222 -16.74 11.13 6.27
N PHE A 223 -16.82 10.53 7.45
CA PHE A 223 -18.07 10.04 7.99
C PHE A 223 -18.18 10.13 9.52
N ARG A 224 -19.43 10.02 9.99
CA ARG A 224 -19.81 9.88 11.39
C ARG A 224 -20.96 8.88 11.53
N GLY A 225 -20.94 8.07 12.59
CA GLY A 225 -22.08 7.19 12.94
C GLY A 225 -22.13 5.87 12.17
N LEU A 226 -21.20 5.59 11.25
CA LEU A 226 -21.02 4.27 10.66
C LEU A 226 -20.02 3.44 11.48
N GLU A 227 -20.18 2.13 11.44
CA GLU A 227 -19.21 1.19 11.99
C GLU A 227 -17.89 1.27 11.18
N PRO A 228 -16.75 1.64 11.78
CA PRO A 228 -15.52 1.87 11.06
C PRO A 228 -15.03 0.66 10.24
N GLN A 229 -15.15 -0.55 10.80
CA GLN A 229 -14.73 -1.77 10.10
C GLN A 229 -15.57 -2.03 8.84
N ALA A 230 -16.86 -1.70 8.88
CA ALA A 230 -17.72 -1.82 7.69
C ALA A 230 -17.27 -0.85 6.58
N VAL A 231 -16.83 0.38 6.95
CA VAL A 231 -16.30 1.36 5.99
C VAL A 231 -14.94 0.92 5.44
N VAL A 232 -14.04 0.39 6.28
CA VAL A 232 -12.75 -0.19 5.84
C VAL A 232 -12.97 -1.34 4.84
N ASN A 233 -13.88 -2.26 5.14
CA ASN A 233 -14.21 -3.36 4.23
C ASN A 233 -14.80 -2.85 2.92
N HIS A 234 -15.67 -1.82 3.00
CA HIS A 234 -16.23 -1.19 1.82
C HIS A 234 -15.14 -0.51 0.97
N ALA A 235 -14.17 0.18 1.60
CA ALA A 235 -13.04 0.80 0.92
C ALA A 235 -12.20 -0.22 0.13
N TYR A 236 -11.91 -1.38 0.73
CA TYR A 236 -11.21 -2.46 0.02
C TYR A 236 -12.04 -3.00 -1.17
N ASN A 237 -13.34 -3.20 -1.00
CA ASN A 237 -14.21 -3.68 -2.09
C ASN A 237 -14.25 -2.67 -3.25
N VAL A 238 -14.32 -1.38 -2.94
CA VAL A 238 -14.30 -0.33 -3.96
C VAL A 238 -12.92 -0.23 -4.62
N ALA A 239 -11.83 -0.28 -3.85
CA ALA A 239 -10.47 -0.32 -4.40
C ALA A 239 -10.26 -1.50 -5.36
N SER A 240 -10.76 -2.70 -4.98
CA SER A 240 -10.76 -3.88 -5.85
C SER A 240 -11.56 -3.66 -7.13
N TYR A 241 -12.73 -3.03 -7.03
CA TYR A 241 -13.56 -2.70 -8.19
C TYR A 241 -12.87 -1.69 -9.13
N LEU A 242 -12.27 -0.62 -8.58
CA LEU A 242 -11.53 0.36 -9.37
C LEU A 242 -10.34 -0.30 -10.09
N TYR A 243 -9.61 -1.17 -9.40
CA TYR A 243 -8.49 -1.93 -9.97
C TYR A 243 -8.96 -2.90 -11.06
N ALA A 244 -10.02 -3.66 -10.81
CA ALA A 244 -10.51 -4.67 -11.76
C ALA A 244 -11.07 -4.06 -13.04
N ALA A 245 -11.74 -2.89 -12.95
CA ALA A 245 -12.52 -2.28 -14.02
C ALA A 245 -11.93 -0.96 -14.58
N ASP A 246 -10.65 -0.63 -14.26
CA ASP A 246 -9.96 0.57 -14.73
C ASP A 246 -10.69 1.88 -14.35
N ALA A 247 -10.99 2.00 -13.05
CA ALA A 247 -11.64 3.17 -12.45
C ALA A 247 -12.82 3.73 -13.25
N PRO A 248 -13.88 2.94 -13.48
CA PRO A 248 -14.94 3.30 -14.42
C PRO A 248 -15.88 4.41 -13.90
N VAL A 249 -15.87 4.66 -12.57
CA VAL A 249 -16.79 5.61 -11.91
C VAL A 249 -16.33 7.05 -12.15
N LYS A 250 -17.26 7.93 -12.53
CA LYS A 250 -16.99 9.36 -12.78
C LYS A 250 -17.53 10.23 -11.64
N SER A 251 -16.97 11.45 -11.53
CA SER A 251 -17.51 12.43 -10.59
C SER A 251 -19.01 12.70 -10.85
N GLY A 252 -19.81 12.60 -9.79
CA GLY A 252 -21.26 12.76 -9.82
C GLY A 252 -22.04 11.45 -9.96
N GLU A 253 -21.38 10.35 -10.32
CA GLU A 253 -22.00 9.01 -10.31
C GLU A 253 -22.11 8.46 -8.89
N THR A 254 -22.74 7.31 -8.75
CA THR A 254 -22.93 6.63 -7.47
C THR A 254 -22.34 5.22 -7.50
N ILE A 255 -22.02 4.74 -6.30
CA ILE A 255 -21.71 3.33 -6.06
C ILE A 255 -22.64 2.78 -4.98
N ASP A 256 -22.69 1.46 -4.86
CA ASP A 256 -23.41 0.80 -3.79
C ASP A 256 -22.83 1.24 -2.43
N GLY A 257 -23.71 1.56 -1.46
CA GLY A 257 -23.31 1.97 -0.13
C GLY A 257 -23.36 0.82 0.89
N ILE A 258 -23.54 1.16 2.16
CA ILE A 258 -23.64 0.19 3.26
C ILE A 258 -25.06 0.19 3.84
N ALA A 259 -25.68 -1.00 3.92
CA ALA A 259 -26.86 -1.28 4.73
C ALA A 259 -26.56 -2.48 5.63
N ASP A 260 -26.96 -2.42 6.90
CA ASP A 260 -26.74 -3.48 7.89
C ASP A 260 -25.27 -3.97 7.97
N GLY A 261 -24.32 -3.03 7.87
CA GLY A 261 -22.88 -3.31 7.95
C GLY A 261 -22.27 -3.99 6.70
N ARG A 262 -23.02 -4.10 5.58
CA ARG A 262 -22.58 -4.73 4.34
C ARG A 262 -22.87 -3.86 3.12
N MET A 263 -22.09 -4.04 2.06
CA MET A 263 -22.38 -3.38 0.78
C MET A 263 -23.77 -3.77 0.28
N SER A 264 -24.57 -2.78 -0.14
CA SER A 264 -25.95 -2.95 -0.57
C SER A 264 -26.30 -2.05 -1.75
N ARG A 265 -26.98 -2.59 -2.76
CA ARG A 265 -27.51 -1.85 -3.89
C ARG A 265 -28.70 -0.95 -3.56
N GLU A 266 -29.33 -1.16 -2.39
CA GLU A 266 -30.44 -0.34 -1.92
C GLU A 266 -29.98 1.03 -1.45
N VAL A 267 -28.70 1.17 -1.09
CA VAL A 267 -28.08 2.43 -0.68
C VAL A 267 -27.10 2.86 -1.76
N GLN A 268 -27.23 4.09 -2.23
CA GLN A 268 -26.37 4.65 -3.27
C GLN A 268 -25.62 5.86 -2.73
N TRP A 269 -24.29 5.80 -2.79
CA TRP A 269 -23.38 6.86 -2.34
C TRP A 269 -22.75 7.59 -3.52
N ARG A 270 -22.82 8.92 -3.49
CA ARG A 270 -22.26 9.78 -4.56
C ARG A 270 -20.75 9.80 -4.46
N CYS A 271 -20.09 9.70 -5.61
CA CYS A 271 -18.66 9.78 -5.78
C CYS A 271 -18.22 11.09 -6.41
N GLN A 272 -17.04 11.59 -6.02
CA GLN A 272 -16.40 12.75 -6.62
C GLN A 272 -14.89 12.63 -6.53
N TYR A 273 -14.18 13.00 -7.61
CA TYR A 273 -12.72 13.08 -7.57
C TYR A 273 -12.29 14.40 -6.92
N GLU A 274 -11.38 14.32 -5.96
CA GLU A 274 -10.79 15.45 -5.26
C GLU A 274 -9.42 15.12 -4.67
N ASP A 275 -8.76 16.10 -4.04
CA ASP A 275 -7.54 15.87 -3.31
C ASP A 275 -7.82 15.18 -1.98
N ALA A 276 -6.93 14.26 -1.60
CA ALA A 276 -7.03 13.53 -0.34
C ALA A 276 -6.96 14.45 0.88
N LEU A 277 -7.81 14.19 1.87
CA LEU A 277 -7.79 14.85 3.18
C LEU A 277 -6.60 14.40 4.04
N ILE A 278 -6.06 13.23 3.74
CA ILE A 278 -4.99 12.58 4.51
C ILE A 278 -3.72 12.52 3.66
N GLN A 279 -2.58 12.85 4.29
CA GLN A 279 -1.27 12.76 3.64
C GLN A 279 -0.91 11.32 3.21
N PRO A 280 -0.16 11.17 2.11
CA PRO A 280 0.25 12.19 1.16
C PRO A 280 -0.93 12.66 0.30
N VAL A 281 -0.95 13.95 -0.07
CA VAL A 281 -1.99 14.51 -0.95
C VAL A 281 -1.89 13.87 -2.32
N ARG A 282 -3.01 13.33 -2.79
CA ARG A 282 -3.16 12.61 -4.06
C ARG A 282 -4.60 12.66 -4.53
N VAL A 283 -4.84 12.29 -5.77
CA VAL A 283 -6.21 12.15 -6.28
C VAL A 283 -6.91 10.97 -5.61
N VAL A 284 -8.08 11.23 -5.06
CA VAL A 284 -8.96 10.20 -4.47
C VAL A 284 -10.36 10.29 -5.06
N MET A 285 -11.04 9.16 -5.09
CA MET A 285 -12.49 9.12 -5.26
C MET A 285 -13.11 9.25 -3.87
N ASP A 286 -13.56 10.47 -3.52
CA ASP A 286 -14.30 10.73 -2.30
C ASP A 286 -15.72 10.20 -2.42
N ILE A 287 -16.12 9.38 -1.47
CA ILE A 287 -17.42 8.71 -1.43
C ILE A 287 -18.22 9.32 -0.28
N CYS A 288 -19.29 10.03 -0.64
CA CYS A 288 -20.17 10.68 0.31
C CYS A 288 -21.20 9.70 0.88
N PRO A 289 -21.08 9.28 2.15
CA PRO A 289 -21.96 8.25 2.73
C PRO A 289 -23.33 8.79 3.17
N GLY A 290 -23.94 9.67 2.36
CA GLY A 290 -25.29 10.18 2.55
C GLY A 290 -25.50 10.88 3.90
N GLU A 291 -26.43 10.41 4.72
CA GLU A 291 -26.72 10.97 6.06
C GLU A 291 -25.57 10.82 7.06
N TYR A 292 -24.65 9.89 6.80
CA TYR A 292 -23.45 9.68 7.63
C TYR A 292 -22.27 10.53 7.20
N ALA A 293 -22.41 11.36 6.15
CA ALA A 293 -21.36 12.24 5.71
C ALA A 293 -20.99 13.27 6.78
N ALA A 294 -19.71 13.46 7.04
CA ALA A 294 -19.19 14.38 8.03
C ALA A 294 -18.35 15.50 7.39
N GLY A 295 -18.18 16.58 8.14
CA GLY A 295 -17.37 17.73 7.75
C GLY A 295 -17.93 18.57 6.59
N HIS A 296 -17.20 19.67 6.31
CA HIS A 296 -17.38 20.45 5.09
C HIS A 296 -16.20 20.20 4.17
N ARG A 297 -16.42 20.01 2.88
CA ARG A 297 -15.41 19.70 1.86
C ARG A 297 -14.20 20.68 1.77
N ALA A 298 -14.26 21.80 2.49
CA ALA A 298 -13.22 22.83 2.49
C ALA A 298 -12.32 22.81 3.74
N VAL A 299 -12.41 21.81 4.62
CA VAL A 299 -11.64 21.79 5.88
C VAL A 299 -10.42 20.90 5.76
N SER A 300 -9.25 21.50 5.77
CA SER A 300 -7.98 20.80 5.93
C SER A 300 -7.83 20.35 7.40
N TYR A 301 -7.79 19.05 7.65
CA TYR A 301 -7.59 18.50 8.98
C TYR A 301 -6.08 18.39 9.27
N THR A 302 -5.57 19.22 10.17
CA THR A 302 -4.15 19.21 10.55
C THR A 302 -3.85 18.25 11.71
N HIS A 303 -4.87 17.81 12.44
CA HIS A 303 -4.72 16.97 13.64
C HIS A 303 -5.60 15.72 13.56
N LEU A 304 -4.96 14.57 13.62
CA LEU A 304 -5.60 13.26 13.60
C LEU A 304 -5.25 12.50 14.87
N THR A 305 -6.10 11.56 15.26
CA THR A 305 -5.78 10.60 16.33
C THR A 305 -6.05 9.18 15.84
N LEU A 306 -5.29 8.22 16.37
CA LEU A 306 -5.49 6.82 16.05
C LEU A 306 -6.81 6.29 16.64
N PRO A 307 -7.45 5.31 15.98
CA PRO A 307 -8.52 4.55 16.60
C PRO A 307 -8.00 3.85 17.87
N THR A 308 -8.85 3.67 18.85
CA THR A 308 -8.54 2.84 20.02
C THR A 308 -8.43 1.38 19.61
N SER A 309 -7.54 0.62 20.26
CA SER A 309 -7.18 -0.77 20.02
C SER A 309 -8.34 -1.82 20.10
N ASP A 310 -9.59 -1.39 19.98
CA ASP A 310 -10.75 -2.27 20.01
C ASP A 310 -11.14 -2.81 18.61
N LEU A 311 -10.31 -2.56 17.60
CA LEU A 311 -10.43 -3.11 16.25
C LEU A 311 -9.42 -4.27 16.07
N VAL A 312 -9.66 -5.39 16.76
CA VAL A 312 -9.04 -6.70 16.48
C VAL A 312 -10.14 -7.73 16.32
#